data_bd225d0fa16bd13d2bc2dfdf5a540d90
#
_entry.id   bd225d0fa16bd13d2bc2dfdf5a540d90
#
_cell.length_a   1.000
_cell.length_b   1.000
_cell.length_c   1.000
_cell.angle_alpha   90.00
_cell.angle_beta   90.00
_cell.angle_gamma   90.00
#
_symmetry.space_group_name_H-M   'P 1'
#
loop_
_entity.id
_entity.type
_entity.pdbx_description
1 polymer ?
#
loop_
_entity_poly.entity_id
_entity_poly.type
_entity_poly.pdbx_seq_one_letter_code
_entity_poly.pdbx_strand_id
1 'polypeptide(L)'
;MLALENHWGLARTPEGQLKILNSIKSPWLGALMDTGNFLEDPYDKLKMIAPKTVYVQAKTYYGGGEWYTLDLDYKRIAGILAEAGYNGYVSLEFEGKEAPDIAVPKSIAMLRDAFAR
;
A
#
# COMPACT_ATOMS: atom_id res chain seq x y z
N MET A 1 -1.53 -15.72 -9.72
CA MET A 1 -0.75 -15.30 -8.54
C MET A 1 -1.71 -14.91 -7.43
N LEU A 2 -1.39 -15.28 -6.18
CA LEU A 2 -2.08 -14.83 -4.98
C LEU A 2 -1.27 -13.73 -4.31
N ALA A 3 -1.95 -12.73 -3.76
CA ALA A 3 -1.30 -11.65 -3.02
C ALA A 3 -1.97 -11.51 -1.64
N LEU A 4 -1.19 -11.73 -0.59
CA LEU A 4 -1.65 -11.57 0.79
C LEU A 4 -1.54 -10.11 1.22
N GLU A 5 -2.66 -9.51 1.56
CA GLU A 5 -2.73 -8.12 2.00
C GLU A 5 -2.32 -7.96 3.47
N ASN A 6 -1.60 -6.88 3.79
CA ASN A 6 -1.48 -6.40 5.17
C ASN A 6 -2.81 -5.77 5.59
N HIS A 7 -3.55 -6.48 6.41
CA HIS A 7 -4.87 -6.11 6.90
C HIS A 7 -5.02 -6.56 8.36
N TRP A 8 -6.21 -6.40 8.93
CA TRP A 8 -6.48 -6.80 10.31
C TRP A 8 -6.25 -8.30 10.55
N GLY A 9 -6.12 -8.71 11.79
CA GLY A 9 -5.85 -10.10 12.15
C GLY A 9 -4.38 -10.48 12.01
N LEU A 10 -4.09 -11.61 11.40
CA LEU A 10 -2.73 -12.19 11.32
C LEU A 10 -1.75 -11.34 10.51
N ALA A 11 -2.23 -10.60 9.52
CA ALA A 11 -1.43 -9.74 8.66
C ALA A 11 -1.45 -8.26 9.09
N ARG A 12 -1.88 -7.96 10.32
CA ARG A 12 -1.90 -6.61 10.88
C ARG A 12 -0.51 -6.02 11.07
N THR A 13 0.49 -6.86 11.28
CA THR A 13 1.89 -6.45 11.41
C THR A 13 2.70 -6.97 10.23
N PRO A 14 3.80 -6.29 9.84
CA PRO A 14 4.67 -6.80 8.78
C PRO A 14 5.27 -8.16 9.14
N GLU A 15 5.60 -8.39 10.41
CA GLU A 15 6.11 -9.67 10.90
C GLU A 15 5.11 -10.81 10.71
N GLY A 16 3.82 -10.56 11.02
CA GLY A 16 2.74 -11.54 10.83
C GLY A 16 2.53 -11.88 9.35
N GLN A 17 2.47 -10.88 8.49
CA GLN A 17 2.35 -11.06 7.04
C GLN A 17 3.55 -11.83 6.47
N LEU A 18 4.78 -11.42 6.81
CA LEU A 18 6.00 -12.06 6.33
C LEU A 18 6.15 -13.49 6.86
N LYS A 19 5.71 -13.78 8.08
CA LYS A 19 5.69 -15.14 8.61
C LYS A 19 4.85 -16.08 7.75
N ILE A 20 3.68 -15.63 7.32
CA ILE A 20 2.82 -16.41 6.43
C ILE A 20 3.49 -16.58 5.05
N LEU A 21 3.95 -15.48 4.45
CA LEU A 21 4.58 -15.48 3.12
C LEU A 21 5.83 -16.38 3.08
N ASN A 22 6.66 -16.32 4.13
CA ASN A 22 7.91 -17.08 4.20
C ASN A 22 7.70 -18.55 4.54
N SER A 23 6.54 -18.93 5.09
CA SER A 23 6.20 -20.33 5.36
C SER A 23 5.81 -21.13 4.12
N ILE A 24 5.47 -20.42 3.03
CA ILE A 24 5.02 -21.03 1.78
C ILE A 24 6.05 -20.72 0.69
N LYS A 25 6.79 -21.73 0.27
CA LYS A 25 7.79 -21.60 -0.80
C LYS A 25 7.11 -21.75 -2.17
N SER A 26 6.50 -20.67 -2.64
CA SER A 26 5.84 -20.65 -3.95
C SER A 26 6.07 -19.33 -4.65
N PRO A 27 6.42 -19.33 -5.96
CA PRO A 27 6.52 -18.08 -6.74
C PRO A 27 5.14 -17.48 -7.04
N TRP A 28 4.06 -18.19 -6.72
CA TRP A 28 2.68 -17.76 -6.98
C TRP A 28 2.05 -17.02 -5.78
N LEU A 29 2.79 -16.82 -4.69
CA LEU A 29 2.35 -16.09 -3.52
C LEU A 29 3.29 -14.91 -3.24
N GLY A 30 2.74 -13.71 -3.13
CA GLY A 30 3.45 -12.50 -2.77
C GLY A 30 2.65 -11.61 -1.81
N ALA A 31 3.19 -10.46 -1.46
CA ALA A 31 2.49 -9.47 -0.67
C ALA A 31 1.64 -8.57 -1.55
N LEU A 32 0.39 -8.31 -1.15
CA LEU A 32 -0.33 -7.12 -1.54
C LEU A 32 0.00 -6.06 -0.49
N MET A 33 0.64 -4.98 -0.92
CA MET A 33 0.94 -3.85 -0.06
C MET A 33 -0.23 -2.87 -0.07
N ASP A 34 -0.99 -2.80 1.02
CA ASP A 34 -1.89 -1.69 1.27
C ASP A 34 -1.14 -0.60 2.03
N THR A 35 -1.09 0.60 1.47
CA THR A 35 -0.30 1.71 2.03
C THR A 35 -0.90 2.32 3.28
N GLY A 36 -2.19 2.09 3.54
CA GLY A 36 -2.95 2.71 4.62
C GLY A 36 -3.35 1.78 5.75
N ASN A 37 -2.94 0.51 5.77
CA ASN A 37 -3.33 -0.43 6.81
C ASN A 37 -2.32 -0.56 7.96
N PHE A 38 -1.13 0.04 7.87
CA PHE A 38 -0.23 0.23 8.99
C PHE A 38 -0.46 1.62 9.60
N LEU A 39 -1.21 1.70 10.69
CA LEU A 39 -1.68 2.97 11.25
C LEU A 39 -0.60 3.75 11.99
N GLU A 40 0.44 3.06 12.47
CA GLU A 40 1.58 3.65 13.19
C GLU A 40 2.87 3.31 12.46
N ASP A 41 3.75 4.29 12.32
CA ASP A 41 5.06 4.15 11.66
C ASP A 41 4.99 3.39 10.33
N PRO A 42 4.14 3.83 9.37
CA PRO A 42 3.84 3.04 8.18
C PRO A 42 5.06 2.79 7.30
N TYR A 43 5.97 3.74 7.18
CA TYR A 43 7.07 3.67 6.19
C TYR A 43 8.06 2.54 6.47
N ASP A 44 8.48 2.35 7.71
CA ASP A 44 9.40 1.25 8.07
C ASP A 44 8.73 -0.11 7.87
N LYS A 45 7.45 -0.20 8.17
CA LYS A 45 6.64 -1.42 7.96
C LYS A 45 6.43 -1.72 6.47
N LEU A 46 6.12 -0.70 5.67
CA LEU A 46 6.03 -0.84 4.21
C LEU A 46 7.37 -1.27 3.62
N LYS A 47 8.48 -0.70 4.11
CA LYS A 47 9.83 -1.09 3.68
C LYS A 47 10.13 -2.56 3.98
N MET A 48 9.67 -3.10 5.10
CA MET A 48 9.85 -4.52 5.44
C MET A 48 9.17 -5.45 4.43
N ILE A 49 7.95 -5.12 3.97
CA ILE A 49 7.19 -5.99 3.06
C ILE A 49 7.47 -5.72 1.58
N ALA A 50 8.08 -4.58 1.25
CA ALA A 50 8.32 -4.16 -0.14
C ALA A 50 9.04 -5.21 -1.00
N PRO A 51 10.07 -5.94 -0.51
CA PRO A 51 10.75 -6.97 -1.31
C PRO A 51 9.85 -8.16 -1.71
N LYS A 52 8.74 -8.37 -1.02
CA LYS A 52 7.77 -9.43 -1.32
C LYS A 52 6.53 -8.92 -2.06
N THR A 53 6.45 -7.62 -2.29
CA THR A 53 5.27 -6.96 -2.87
C THR A 53 5.13 -7.29 -4.35
N VAL A 54 3.95 -7.77 -4.72
CA VAL A 54 3.56 -8.08 -6.10
C VAL A 54 2.42 -7.19 -6.60
N TYR A 55 1.74 -6.52 -5.69
CA TYR A 55 0.65 -5.59 -5.99
C TYR A 55 0.54 -4.52 -4.91
N VAL A 56 0.16 -3.30 -5.28
CA VAL A 56 0.02 -2.16 -4.36
C VAL A 56 -1.38 -1.59 -4.42
N GLN A 57 -2.01 -1.42 -3.25
CA GLN A 57 -3.20 -0.61 -3.04
C GLN A 57 -2.79 0.72 -2.39
N ALA A 58 -2.99 1.82 -3.10
CA ALA A 58 -2.65 3.15 -2.62
C ALA A 58 -3.89 3.82 -2.05
N LYS A 59 -3.98 3.93 -0.73
CA LYS A 59 -5.10 4.58 -0.04
C LYS A 59 -5.00 6.10 -0.09
N THR A 60 -6.13 6.75 -0.33
CA THR A 60 -6.28 8.20 -0.22
C THR A 60 -7.53 8.54 0.58
N TYR A 61 -7.51 9.71 1.24
CA TYR A 61 -8.51 10.06 2.26
C TYR A 61 -9.07 11.47 2.07
N TYR A 62 -9.18 11.98 0.85
CA TYR A 62 -9.71 13.33 0.61
C TYR A 62 -11.09 13.52 1.26
N GLY A 63 -11.24 14.62 2.01
CA GLY A 63 -12.42 14.88 2.82
C GLY A 63 -12.43 14.19 4.18
N GLY A 64 -11.30 13.57 4.58
CA GLY A 64 -11.20 12.72 5.77
C GLY A 64 -11.60 11.29 5.49
N GLY A 65 -11.02 10.34 6.22
CA GLY A 65 -11.29 8.91 6.08
C GLY A 65 -12.60 8.48 6.73
N GLU A 66 -13.17 7.39 6.26
CA GLU A 66 -14.35 6.75 6.85
C GLU A 66 -14.06 6.24 8.28
N TRP A 67 -12.94 5.55 8.45
CA TRP A 67 -12.55 4.90 9.68
C TRP A 67 -11.38 5.62 10.38
N TYR A 68 -10.41 6.07 9.59
CA TYR A 68 -9.22 6.78 10.02
C TYR A 68 -8.69 7.60 8.84
N THR A 69 -7.76 8.50 9.13
CA THR A 69 -7.06 9.28 8.11
C THR A 69 -5.56 9.21 8.38
N LEU A 70 -4.79 8.86 7.35
CA LEU A 70 -3.33 8.93 7.37
C LEU A 70 -2.86 10.00 6.38
N ASP A 71 -1.89 10.79 6.80
CA ASP A 71 -1.16 11.72 5.92
C ASP A 71 0.04 10.98 5.32
N LEU A 72 -0.22 10.29 4.20
CA LEU A 72 0.78 9.46 3.55
C LEU A 72 1.61 10.26 2.53
N ASP A 73 2.92 10.29 2.74
CA ASP A 73 3.88 10.82 1.77
C ASP A 73 4.12 9.79 0.66
N TYR A 74 3.40 9.94 -0.45
CA TYR A 74 3.51 9.03 -1.59
C TYR A 74 4.83 9.13 -2.35
N LYS A 75 5.56 10.26 -2.29
CA LYS A 75 6.91 10.34 -2.85
C LYS A 75 7.88 9.45 -2.06
N ARG A 76 7.73 9.43 -0.74
CA ARG A 76 8.49 8.53 0.14
C ARG A 76 8.13 7.06 -0.13
N ILE A 77 6.84 6.74 -0.28
CA ILE A 77 6.37 5.38 -0.60
C ILE A 77 6.89 4.93 -1.97
N ALA A 78 6.86 5.81 -2.98
CA ALA A 78 7.43 5.53 -4.29
C ALA A 78 8.94 5.22 -4.20
N GLY A 79 9.68 5.94 -3.36
CA GLY A 79 11.09 5.65 -3.07
C GLY A 79 11.31 4.26 -2.47
N ILE A 80 10.49 3.89 -1.47
CA ILE A 80 10.55 2.56 -0.83
C ILE A 80 10.34 1.45 -1.87
N LEU A 81 9.35 1.59 -2.72
CA LEU A 81 9.04 0.61 -3.78
C LEU A 81 10.15 0.55 -4.84
N ALA A 82 10.70 1.70 -5.23
CA ALA A 82 11.83 1.76 -6.18
C ALA A 82 13.09 1.09 -5.62
N GLU A 83 13.44 1.33 -4.34
CA GLU A 83 14.56 0.65 -3.65
C GLU A 83 14.39 -0.88 -3.63
N ALA A 84 13.16 -1.36 -3.51
CA ALA A 84 12.85 -2.79 -3.55
C ALA A 84 12.79 -3.38 -4.98
N GLY A 85 12.95 -2.55 -6.01
CA GLY A 85 12.87 -2.98 -7.41
C GLY A 85 11.44 -3.27 -7.88
N TYR A 86 10.42 -2.74 -7.20
CA TYR A 86 9.03 -2.95 -7.58
C TYR A 86 8.71 -2.29 -8.93
N ASN A 87 8.12 -3.05 -9.82
CA ASN A 87 7.74 -2.61 -11.17
C ASN A 87 6.32 -3.08 -11.56
N GLY A 88 5.43 -3.21 -10.59
CA GLY A 88 4.05 -3.63 -10.78
C GLY A 88 3.07 -2.46 -10.83
N TYR A 89 1.80 -2.77 -10.72
CA TYR A 89 0.72 -1.80 -10.70
C TYR A 89 0.54 -1.18 -9.32
N VAL A 90 0.18 0.10 -9.31
CA VAL A 90 -0.30 0.83 -8.14
C VAL A 90 -1.77 1.16 -8.37
N SER A 91 -2.65 0.52 -7.64
CA SER A 91 -4.09 0.69 -7.71
C SER A 91 -4.56 1.67 -6.64
N LEU A 92 -5.40 2.61 -7.02
CA LEU A 92 -6.04 3.52 -6.05
C LEU A 92 -7.10 2.79 -5.23
N GLU A 93 -7.07 2.98 -3.92
CA GLU A 93 -8.17 2.68 -3.00
C GLU A 93 -8.58 3.96 -2.28
N PHE A 94 -9.67 4.57 -2.74
CA PHE A 94 -10.18 5.80 -2.14
C PHE A 94 -11.11 5.48 -0.96
N GLU A 95 -10.74 5.92 0.23
CA GLU A 95 -11.51 5.76 1.48
C GLU A 95 -11.89 7.09 2.12
N GLY A 96 -11.94 8.17 1.36
CA GLY A 96 -12.31 9.49 1.86
C GLY A 96 -13.80 9.79 1.74
N LYS A 97 -14.21 10.91 2.36
CA LYS A 97 -15.61 11.37 2.38
C LYS A 97 -15.93 12.40 1.28
N GLU A 98 -14.92 12.93 0.61
CA GLU A 98 -15.14 13.80 -0.56
C GLU A 98 -15.86 13.03 -1.67
N ALA A 99 -16.67 13.71 -2.48
CA ALA A 99 -17.38 13.09 -3.59
C ALA A 99 -16.41 12.32 -4.52
N PRO A 100 -16.66 11.03 -4.82
CA PRO A 100 -15.70 10.21 -5.59
C PRO A 100 -15.40 10.73 -6.99
N ASP A 101 -16.36 11.36 -7.66
CA ASP A 101 -16.19 11.99 -8.97
C ASP A 101 -15.18 13.13 -8.97
N ILE A 102 -14.93 13.74 -7.81
CA ILE A 102 -13.90 14.76 -7.59
C ILE A 102 -12.62 14.13 -7.03
N ALA A 103 -12.75 13.31 -5.99
CA ALA A 103 -11.62 12.79 -5.22
C ALA A 103 -10.80 11.73 -5.98
N VAL A 104 -11.44 10.89 -6.79
CA VAL A 104 -10.75 9.83 -7.53
C VAL A 104 -9.81 10.41 -8.60
N PRO A 105 -10.25 11.32 -9.50
CA PRO A 105 -9.33 11.97 -10.43
C PRO A 105 -8.18 12.73 -9.74
N LYS A 106 -8.48 13.40 -8.64
CA LYS A 106 -7.50 14.12 -7.81
C LYS A 106 -6.45 13.17 -7.23
N SER A 107 -6.90 12.03 -6.70
CA SER A 107 -6.03 10.97 -6.16
C SER A 107 -5.12 10.39 -7.25
N ILE A 108 -5.66 10.10 -8.42
CA ILE A 108 -4.89 9.57 -9.55
C ILE A 108 -3.84 10.56 -10.01
N ALA A 109 -4.18 11.85 -10.10
CA ALA A 109 -3.22 12.88 -10.47
C ALA A 109 -2.05 12.98 -9.46
N MET A 110 -2.36 12.95 -8.17
CA MET A 110 -1.36 12.96 -7.10
C MET A 110 -0.46 11.71 -7.15
N LEU A 111 -1.04 10.53 -7.36
CA LEU A 111 -0.26 9.28 -7.46
C LEU A 111 0.64 9.30 -8.70
N ARG A 112 0.15 9.77 -9.85
CA ARG A 112 0.98 9.90 -11.07
C ARG A 112 2.17 10.82 -10.85
N ASP A 113 1.98 11.96 -10.16
CA ASP A 113 3.08 12.85 -9.80
C ASP A 113 4.09 12.17 -8.86
N ALA A 114 3.59 11.49 -7.83
CA ALA A 114 4.44 10.84 -6.83
C ALA A 114 5.28 9.68 -7.41
N PHE A 115 4.74 8.93 -8.36
CA PHE A 115 5.39 7.80 -9.02
C PHE A 115 6.04 8.16 -10.37
N ALA A 116 6.04 9.42 -10.78
CA ALA A 116 6.75 9.87 -11.97
C ALA A 116 8.27 9.63 -11.81
N ARG A 117 8.86 9.05 -12.85
CA ARG A 117 10.31 8.77 -12.91
C ARG A 117 11.00 9.74 -13.86
#